data_def5470b38a93426cd78c3b979d03d53
#
_entry.id   def5470b38a93426cd78c3b979d03d53
#
_cell.length_a   1.000
_cell.length_b   1.000
_cell.length_c   1.000
_cell.angle_alpha   90.00
_cell.angle_beta   90.00
_cell.angle_gamma   90.00
#
_symmetry.space_group_name_H-M   'P 1'
#
loop_
_entity.id
_entity.type
_entity.pdbx_description
1 polymer ?
#
loop_
_entity_poly.entity_id
_entity_poly.type
_entity_poly.pdbx_seq_one_letter_code
_entity_poly.pdbx_strand_id
1 'polypeptide(L)'
;MQLILFIGTPGSGKSTFYKEKFFNSHMRISLDLLNTRNKEQRFLDLAFSLQQRIVVDNTNVLKEERAKYIIQARLNRYEVIGYYFESNLTDCLQRNENRIVNDKIEKVGVIAKFKQLQSPSLDEGFNMLYLARIDENKFVIKSIES
;
A
#
# COMPACT_ATOMS: atom_id res chain seq x y z
N MET A 1 -11.41 10.04 10.49
CA MET A 1 -10.05 10.00 9.89
C MET A 1 -9.81 8.66 9.23
N GLN A 2 -8.95 8.64 8.23
CA GLN A 2 -8.72 7.46 7.40
C GLN A 2 -7.25 7.08 7.38
N LEU A 3 -6.98 5.79 7.53
CA LEU A 3 -5.73 5.18 7.13
C LEU A 3 -5.99 4.34 5.89
N ILE A 4 -5.37 4.72 4.80
CA ILE A 4 -5.43 3.98 3.54
C ILE A 4 -4.23 3.03 3.53
N LEU A 5 -4.48 1.75 3.30
CA LEU A 5 -3.43 0.73 3.27
C LEU A 5 -3.30 0.17 1.86
N PHE A 6 -2.16 0.41 1.25
CA PHE A 6 -1.86 -0.17 -0.07
C PHE A 6 -1.27 -1.56 0.11
N ILE A 7 -1.69 -2.48 -0.74
CA ILE A 7 -1.25 -3.86 -0.75
C ILE A 7 -0.92 -4.22 -2.18
N GLY A 8 0.32 -4.56 -2.44
CA GLY A 8 0.72 -4.94 -3.79
C GLY A 8 2.22 -5.08 -3.92
N THR A 9 2.62 -5.88 -4.89
CA THR A 9 4.02 -6.12 -5.21
C THR A 9 4.68 -4.88 -5.80
N PRO A 10 6.02 -4.79 -5.78
CA PRO A 10 6.71 -3.69 -6.47
C PRO A 10 6.31 -3.66 -7.95
N GLY A 11 6.09 -2.46 -8.48
CA GLY A 11 5.68 -2.27 -9.87
C GLY A 11 4.18 -2.45 -10.13
N SER A 12 3.36 -2.60 -9.10
CA SER A 12 1.91 -2.76 -9.26
C SER A 12 1.13 -1.44 -9.43
N GLY A 13 1.80 -0.30 -9.32
CA GLY A 13 1.19 1.02 -9.54
C GLY A 13 0.82 1.80 -8.30
N LYS A 14 1.23 1.36 -7.11
CA LYS A 14 0.88 1.99 -5.83
C LYS A 14 1.23 3.47 -5.76
N SER A 15 2.49 3.82 -6.03
CA SER A 15 2.96 5.20 -5.91
C SER A 15 2.29 6.12 -6.93
N THR A 16 2.03 5.62 -8.14
CA THR A 16 1.30 6.37 -9.15
C THR A 16 -0.14 6.63 -8.70
N PHE A 17 -0.79 5.63 -8.13
CA PHE A 17 -2.15 5.77 -7.61
C PHE A 17 -2.21 6.80 -6.48
N TYR A 18 -1.21 6.77 -5.59
CA TYR A 18 -1.11 7.78 -4.53
C TYR A 18 -1.06 9.20 -5.12
N LYS A 19 -0.21 9.42 -6.11
CA LYS A 19 -0.05 10.72 -6.75
C LYS A 19 -1.34 11.20 -7.41
N GLU A 20 -2.10 10.30 -8.01
CA GLU A 20 -3.34 10.65 -8.68
C GLU A 20 -4.51 10.91 -7.71
N LYS A 21 -4.61 10.14 -6.63
CA LYS A 21 -5.82 10.12 -5.79
C LYS A 21 -5.65 10.76 -4.41
N PHE A 22 -4.46 10.73 -3.84
CA PHE A 22 -4.27 11.07 -2.43
C PHE A 22 -3.22 12.15 -2.18
N PHE A 23 -2.53 12.60 -3.19
CA PHE A 23 -1.41 13.54 -3.05
C PHE A 23 -1.80 14.81 -2.26
N ASN A 24 -2.99 15.35 -2.48
CA ASN A 24 -3.43 16.60 -1.87
C ASN A 24 -4.20 16.42 -0.55
N SER A 25 -4.47 15.19 -0.12
CA SER A 25 -5.35 14.94 1.03
C SER A 25 -4.75 14.07 2.12
N HIS A 26 -3.79 13.22 1.80
CA HIS A 26 -3.25 12.22 2.73
C HIS A 26 -1.73 12.28 2.76
N MET A 27 -1.15 12.17 3.95
CA MET A 27 0.29 12.04 4.13
C MET A 27 0.74 10.64 3.74
N ARG A 28 1.76 10.56 2.88
CA ARG A 28 2.32 9.29 2.45
C ARG A 28 3.36 8.79 3.43
N ILE A 29 3.18 7.57 3.93
CA ILE A 29 4.16 6.87 4.73
C ILE A 29 4.65 5.68 3.92
N SER A 30 5.95 5.65 3.66
CA SER A 30 6.60 4.63 2.85
C SER A 30 7.99 4.32 3.38
N LEU A 31 8.32 3.04 3.45
CA LEU A 31 9.66 2.61 3.84
C LEU A 31 10.72 3.03 2.83
N ASP A 32 10.36 3.24 1.57
CA ASP A 32 11.27 3.76 0.56
C ASP A 32 11.75 5.18 0.90
N LEU A 33 10.91 5.97 1.58
CA LEU A 33 11.26 7.30 2.04
C LEU A 33 11.94 7.28 3.41
N LEU A 34 11.38 6.49 4.33
CA LEU A 34 11.77 6.54 5.74
C LEU A 34 12.89 5.58 6.10
N ASN A 35 13.09 4.54 5.31
CA ASN A 35 14.19 3.57 5.38
C ASN A 35 14.16 2.61 6.57
N THR A 36 13.61 2.99 7.71
CA THR A 36 13.57 2.12 8.90
C THR A 36 12.18 2.03 9.49
N ARG A 37 11.88 0.88 10.13
CA ARG A 37 10.62 0.68 10.86
C ARG A 37 10.48 1.63 12.05
N ASN A 38 11.59 2.00 12.67
CA ASN A 38 11.56 2.96 13.79
C ASN A 38 11.09 4.34 13.32
N LYS A 39 11.63 4.85 12.22
CA LYS A 39 11.20 6.12 11.65
C LYS A 39 9.74 6.06 11.22
N GLU A 40 9.35 4.99 10.56
CA GLU A 40 7.95 4.78 10.14
C GLU A 40 7.00 4.87 11.33
N GLN A 41 7.32 4.15 12.42
CA GLN A 41 6.46 4.15 13.61
C GLN A 41 6.34 5.53 14.24
N ARG A 42 7.43 6.30 14.26
CA ARG A 42 7.42 7.67 14.79
C ARG A 42 6.53 8.58 13.96
N PHE A 43 6.58 8.47 12.64
CA PHE A 43 5.68 9.23 11.77
C PHE A 43 4.23 8.81 11.92
N LEU A 44 3.97 7.51 12.08
CA LEU A 44 2.62 7.02 12.35
C LEU A 44 2.09 7.57 13.67
N ASP A 45 2.88 7.50 14.75
CA ASP A 45 2.48 8.01 16.06
C ASP A 45 2.13 9.49 16.00
N LEU A 46 2.96 10.28 15.31
CA LEU A 46 2.71 11.70 15.13
C LEU A 46 1.43 11.95 14.33
N ALA A 47 1.26 11.23 13.22
CA ALA A 47 0.08 11.37 12.37
C ALA A 47 -1.21 11.02 13.14
N PHE A 48 -1.20 9.96 13.92
CA PHE A 48 -2.34 9.59 14.76
C PHE A 48 -2.63 10.68 15.80
N SER A 49 -1.61 11.21 16.45
CA SER A 49 -1.78 12.26 17.47
C SER A 49 -2.35 13.55 16.89
N LEU A 50 -2.03 13.85 15.64
CA LEU A 50 -2.50 15.03 14.92
C LEU A 50 -3.81 14.82 14.19
N GLN A 51 -4.37 13.61 14.21
CA GLN A 51 -5.55 13.24 13.41
C GLN A 51 -5.33 13.51 11.92
N GLN A 52 -4.16 13.15 11.42
CA GLN A 52 -3.78 13.30 10.01
C GLN A 52 -4.25 12.10 9.20
N ARG A 53 -4.81 12.34 8.02
CA ARG A 53 -5.11 11.29 7.05
C ARG A 53 -3.81 10.71 6.51
N ILE A 54 -3.76 9.38 6.39
CA ILE A 54 -2.52 8.64 6.11
C ILE A 54 -2.74 7.67 4.96
N VAL A 55 -1.76 7.55 4.06
CA VAL A 55 -1.61 6.42 3.15
C VAL A 55 -0.33 5.69 3.51
N VAL A 56 -0.45 4.40 3.82
CA VAL A 56 0.72 3.53 4.01
C VAL A 56 1.01 2.87 2.66
N ASP A 57 2.06 3.35 2.01
CA ASP A 57 2.48 2.92 0.67
C ASP A 57 3.69 1.99 0.77
N ASN A 58 3.44 0.78 1.22
CA ASN A 58 4.40 -0.32 1.28
C ASN A 58 3.79 -1.51 0.53
N THR A 59 4.56 -2.59 0.37
CA THR A 59 4.03 -3.79 -0.31
C THR A 59 2.95 -4.51 0.49
N ASN A 60 3.10 -4.59 1.81
CA ASN A 60 2.11 -5.17 2.73
C ASN A 60 1.58 -6.53 2.27
N VAL A 61 2.46 -7.37 1.75
CA VAL A 61 2.07 -8.64 1.13
C VAL A 61 1.62 -9.70 2.14
N LEU A 62 2.07 -9.59 3.39
CA LEU A 62 1.73 -10.55 4.44
C LEU A 62 0.62 -10.00 5.34
N LYS A 63 -0.28 -10.88 5.75
CA LYS A 63 -1.36 -10.52 6.69
C LYS A 63 -0.82 -9.92 7.98
N GLU A 64 0.26 -10.46 8.53
CA GLU A 64 0.83 -9.96 9.78
C GLU A 64 1.41 -8.55 9.64
N GLU A 65 1.93 -8.19 8.47
CA GLU A 65 2.39 -6.83 8.20
C GLU A 65 1.21 -5.85 8.20
N ARG A 66 0.11 -6.23 7.57
CA ARG A 66 -1.11 -5.43 7.51
C ARG A 66 -1.75 -5.27 8.89
N ALA A 67 -1.73 -6.34 9.68
CA ALA A 67 -2.35 -6.35 11.02
C ALA A 67 -1.81 -5.24 11.92
N LYS A 68 -0.52 -4.94 11.83
CA LYS A 68 0.11 -3.88 12.64
C LYS A 68 -0.53 -2.52 12.39
N TYR A 69 -0.78 -2.18 11.14
CA TYR A 69 -1.39 -0.90 10.79
C TYR A 69 -2.88 -0.88 11.14
N ILE A 70 -3.58 -1.98 10.86
CA ILE A 70 -5.02 -2.09 11.12
C ILE A 70 -5.30 -1.95 12.62
N ILE A 71 -4.54 -2.64 13.46
CA ILE A 71 -4.71 -2.57 14.92
C ILE A 71 -4.47 -1.14 15.43
N GLN A 72 -3.38 -0.50 15.02
CA GLN A 72 -3.05 0.86 15.44
C GLN A 72 -4.11 1.86 14.99
N ALA A 73 -4.55 1.75 13.74
CA ALA A 73 -5.57 2.64 13.19
C ALA A 73 -6.89 2.52 13.97
N ARG A 74 -7.31 1.30 14.26
CA ARG A 74 -8.54 1.08 15.03
C ARG A 74 -8.44 1.60 16.46
N LEU A 75 -7.31 1.41 17.12
CA LEU A 75 -7.07 1.97 18.45
C LEU A 75 -7.16 3.50 18.45
N ASN A 76 -6.82 4.14 17.36
CA ASN A 76 -6.90 5.59 17.20
C ASN A 76 -8.21 6.05 16.55
N ARG A 77 -9.18 5.16 16.39
CA ARG A 77 -10.52 5.43 15.82
C ARG A 77 -10.49 5.90 14.38
N TYR A 78 -9.53 5.40 13.61
CA TYR A 78 -9.45 5.61 12.17
C TYR A 78 -10.25 4.55 11.42
N GLU A 79 -10.88 4.94 10.32
CA GLU A 79 -11.34 3.98 9.33
C GLU A 79 -10.13 3.42 8.58
N VAL A 80 -10.14 2.13 8.29
CA VAL A 80 -9.09 1.47 7.52
C VAL A 80 -9.66 1.06 6.17
N ILE A 81 -9.08 1.62 5.12
CA ILE A 81 -9.49 1.35 3.74
C ILE A 81 -8.30 0.73 3.01
N GLY A 82 -8.47 -0.48 2.51
CA GLY A 82 -7.44 -1.19 1.77
C GLY A 82 -7.62 -1.05 0.27
N TYR A 83 -6.49 -0.91 -0.45
CA TYR A 83 -6.44 -1.02 -1.90
C TYR A 83 -5.47 -2.13 -2.27
N TYR A 84 -6.00 -3.19 -2.84
CA TYR A 84 -5.21 -4.32 -3.32
C TYR A 84 -4.91 -4.12 -4.80
N PHE A 85 -3.62 -3.92 -5.10
CA PHE A 85 -3.15 -3.70 -6.47
C PHE A 85 -2.83 -5.03 -7.11
N GLU A 86 -3.78 -5.54 -7.88
CA GLU A 86 -3.61 -6.78 -8.61
C GLU A 86 -2.84 -6.51 -9.91
N SER A 87 -1.82 -7.32 -10.16
CA SER A 87 -1.04 -7.23 -11.38
C SER A 87 -0.35 -8.57 -11.62
N ASN A 88 -0.02 -8.88 -12.87
CA ASN A 88 0.78 -10.07 -13.14
C ASN A 88 2.28 -9.77 -13.02
N LEU A 89 3.08 -10.83 -12.85
CA LEU A 89 4.51 -10.69 -12.61
C LEU A 89 5.23 -10.02 -13.79
N THR A 90 4.87 -10.35 -15.02
CA THR A 90 5.49 -9.77 -16.21
C THR A 90 5.32 -8.26 -16.26
N ASP A 91 4.09 -7.78 -16.01
CA ASP A 91 3.80 -6.34 -16.00
C ASP A 91 4.54 -5.62 -14.86
N CYS A 92 4.62 -6.23 -13.69
CA CYS A 92 5.36 -5.66 -12.57
C CYS A 92 6.85 -5.56 -12.87
N LEU A 93 7.44 -6.58 -13.46
CA LEU A 93 8.86 -6.57 -13.84
C LEU A 93 9.14 -5.50 -14.89
N GLN A 94 8.26 -5.36 -15.89
CA GLN A 94 8.42 -4.36 -16.93
C GLN A 94 8.33 -2.94 -16.36
N ARG A 95 7.36 -2.66 -15.48
CA ARG A 95 7.24 -1.35 -14.83
C ARG A 95 8.45 -1.04 -13.95
N ASN A 96 8.96 -2.03 -13.24
CA ASN A 96 10.15 -1.86 -12.41
C ASN A 96 11.37 -1.48 -13.27
N GLU A 97 11.54 -2.10 -14.44
CA GLU A 97 12.63 -1.76 -15.36
C GLU A 97 12.52 -0.33 -15.89
N ASN A 98 11.32 0.22 -16.00
CA ASN A 98 11.07 1.58 -16.48
C ASN A 98 11.21 2.65 -15.38
N ARG A 99 11.48 2.26 -14.13
CA ARG A 99 11.72 3.20 -13.04
C ARG A 99 13.10 3.84 -13.18
N ILE A 100 13.27 5.03 -12.59
CA ILE A 100 14.59 5.64 -12.44
C ILE A 100 15.47 4.75 -11.56
N VAL A 101 16.78 4.79 -11.77
CA VAL A 101 17.74 3.86 -11.15
C VAL A 101 17.55 3.73 -9.63
N ASN A 102 17.33 4.85 -8.93
CA ASN A 102 17.19 4.87 -7.47
C ASN A 102 15.88 4.24 -6.96
N ASP A 103 14.86 4.16 -7.81
CA ASP A 103 13.57 3.57 -7.46
C ASP A 103 13.44 2.13 -7.94
N LYS A 104 14.41 1.65 -8.70
CA LYS A 104 14.42 0.29 -9.25
C LYS A 104 14.74 -0.71 -8.17
N ILE A 105 13.93 -1.77 -8.11
CA ILE A 105 14.13 -2.87 -7.17
C ILE A 105 14.74 -4.04 -7.96
N GLU A 106 15.66 -4.78 -7.32
CA GLU A 106 16.22 -5.97 -7.92
C GLU A 106 15.12 -6.95 -8.34
N LYS A 107 15.27 -7.55 -9.52
CA LYS A 107 14.32 -8.52 -10.07
C LYS A 107 13.97 -9.63 -9.08
N VAL A 108 14.97 -10.15 -8.36
CA VAL A 108 14.79 -11.17 -7.33
C VAL A 108 13.82 -10.68 -6.24
N GLY A 109 13.94 -9.41 -5.84
CA GLY A 109 13.05 -8.81 -4.84
C GLY A 109 11.60 -8.72 -5.30
N VAL A 110 11.38 -8.37 -6.57
CA VAL A 110 10.02 -8.32 -7.15
C VAL A 110 9.39 -9.71 -7.15
N ILE A 111 10.14 -10.72 -7.60
CA ILE A 111 9.68 -12.11 -7.65
C ILE A 111 9.37 -12.63 -6.24
N ALA A 112 10.25 -12.35 -5.28
CA ALA A 112 10.07 -12.79 -3.90
C ALA A 112 8.77 -12.23 -3.30
N LYS A 113 8.49 -10.95 -3.49
CA LYS A 113 7.24 -10.32 -3.01
C LYS A 113 6.00 -10.92 -3.68
N PHE A 114 6.10 -11.22 -4.96
CA PHE A 114 5.01 -11.88 -5.69
C PHE A 114 4.66 -13.24 -5.08
N LYS A 115 5.68 -14.03 -4.73
CA LYS A 115 5.50 -15.35 -4.12
C LYS A 115 4.98 -15.28 -2.69
N GLN A 116 5.30 -14.24 -1.94
CA GLN A 116 4.89 -14.04 -0.55
C GLN A 116 3.47 -13.52 -0.42
N LEU A 117 2.90 -12.94 -1.46
CA LEU A 117 1.64 -12.23 -1.40
C LEU A 117 0.50 -13.13 -0.88
N GLN A 118 -0.10 -12.70 0.21
CA GLN A 118 -1.34 -13.26 0.75
C GLN A 118 -2.47 -12.29 0.40
N SER A 119 -3.43 -12.75 -0.38
CA SER A 119 -4.55 -11.90 -0.80
C SER A 119 -5.31 -11.36 0.40
N PRO A 120 -5.60 -10.06 0.43
CA PRO A 120 -6.32 -9.48 1.56
C PRO A 120 -7.80 -9.85 1.54
N SER A 121 -8.42 -9.79 2.72
CA SER A 121 -9.85 -10.01 2.88
C SER A 121 -10.42 -9.05 3.93
N LEU A 122 -11.70 -8.74 3.82
CA LEU A 122 -12.38 -7.82 4.73
C LEU A 122 -12.28 -8.22 6.19
N ASP A 123 -12.24 -9.52 6.48
CA ASP A 123 -12.16 -10.04 7.85
C ASP A 123 -10.85 -9.72 8.57
N GLU A 124 -9.84 -9.20 7.87
CA GLU A 124 -8.61 -8.70 8.50
C GLU A 124 -8.86 -7.44 9.34
N GLY A 125 -9.98 -6.77 9.15
CA GLY A 125 -10.35 -5.59 9.90
C GLY A 125 -10.50 -4.32 9.06
N PHE A 126 -10.55 -4.45 7.76
CA PHE A 126 -10.83 -3.32 6.87
C PHE A 126 -12.29 -2.88 6.97
N ASN A 127 -12.52 -1.57 6.99
CA ASN A 127 -13.85 -1.02 6.85
C ASN A 127 -14.32 -1.12 5.39
N MET A 128 -13.40 -0.90 4.46
CA MET A 128 -13.62 -1.09 3.03
C MET A 128 -12.35 -1.66 2.40
N LEU A 129 -12.52 -2.49 1.38
CA LEU A 129 -11.41 -3.09 0.65
C LEU A 129 -11.72 -3.03 -0.84
N TYR A 130 -10.77 -2.50 -1.61
CA TYR A 130 -10.91 -2.34 -3.04
C TYR A 130 -9.84 -3.10 -3.78
N LEU A 131 -10.21 -3.64 -4.94
CA LEU A 131 -9.27 -4.17 -5.93
C LEU A 131 -8.95 -3.07 -6.92
N ALA A 132 -7.68 -2.78 -7.10
CA ALA A 132 -7.20 -1.81 -8.08
C ALA A 132 -6.34 -2.52 -9.11
N ARG A 133 -6.57 -2.26 -10.38
CA ARG A 133 -5.75 -2.77 -11.47
C ARG A 133 -5.59 -1.72 -12.55
N ILE A 134 -4.54 -1.84 -13.33
CA ILE A 134 -4.29 -0.95 -14.46
C ILE A 134 -4.81 -1.63 -15.72
N ASP A 135 -5.68 -0.92 -16.44
CA ASP A 135 -6.23 -1.34 -17.72
C ASP A 135 -6.17 -0.15 -18.68
N GLU A 136 -5.53 -0.32 -19.82
CA GLU A 136 -5.32 0.76 -20.83
C GLU A 136 -4.75 2.04 -20.19
N ASN A 137 -3.72 1.90 -19.34
CA ASN A 137 -3.05 2.99 -18.62
C ASN A 137 -3.95 3.74 -17.62
N LYS A 138 -5.08 3.17 -17.25
CA LYS A 138 -6.00 3.74 -16.27
C LYS A 138 -6.24 2.76 -15.12
N PHE A 139 -6.47 3.29 -13.92
CA PHE A 139 -6.84 2.47 -12.78
C PHE A 139 -8.33 2.14 -12.83
N VAL A 140 -8.63 0.86 -12.68
CA VAL A 140 -10.00 0.35 -12.54
C VAL A 140 -10.14 -0.15 -11.11
N ILE A 141 -11.14 0.37 -10.39
CA ILE A 141 -11.37 0.09 -8.98
C ILE A 141 -12.68 -0.68 -8.81
N LYS A 142 -12.60 -1.79 -8.07
CA LYS A 142 -13.78 -2.58 -7.69
C LYS A 142 -13.79 -2.81 -6.19
N SER A 143 -14.97 -2.77 -5.60
CA SER A 143 -15.14 -3.13 -4.19
C SER A 143 -14.98 -4.64 -4.02
N ILE A 144 -14.23 -5.04 -2.98
CA ILE A 144 -14.12 -6.44 -2.56
C ILE A 144 -15.11 -6.65 -1.43
N GLU A 145 -16.04 -7.56 -1.62
CA GLU A 145 -17.03 -7.92 -0.61
C GLU A 145 -16.68 -9.26 0.02
N SER A 146 -17.16 -9.47 1.21
CA SER A 146 -16.93 -10.72 1.97
C SER A 146 -17.65 -11.92 1.36
#